data_b5d453a2ac45b927bf1cc3aac7d00315
#
_entry.id   b5d453a2ac45b927bf1cc3aac7d00315
#
_cell.length_a   1.000
_cell.length_b   1.000
_cell.length_c   1.000
_cell.angle_alpha   90.00
_cell.angle_beta   90.00
_cell.angle_gamma   90.00
#
_symmetry.space_group_name_H-M   'P 1'
#
loop_
_entity.id
_entity.type
_entity.pdbx_description
1 polymer ?
#
loop_
_entity_poly.entity_id
_entity_poly.type
_entity_poly.pdbx_seq_one_letter_code
_entity_poly.pdbx_strand_id
1 'polypeptide(L)'
;MATAYQKIAISTALVMGCSFCPWAQAQSLNQCGNGPLMVGKKQVGMASYFAQNCSQSWEKQNIQMDFSYTQNIPEWAFKRAATHLLKRNVKDAKIHALFNPITDLYRPVRSGDLYRLKYDHTTQTLSLSLNQQGLGQLKHPLAQQYFNIWLGPQPFSAKLKQQLLN
;
A
#
# COMPACT_ATOMS: atom_id res chain seq x y z
N MET A 1 -31.07 -19.16 78.87
CA MET A 1 -30.21 -18.16 78.23
C MET A 1 -29.73 -18.78 76.95
N ALA A 2 -30.30 -18.40 75.82
CA ALA A 2 -29.92 -18.90 74.49
C ALA A 2 -29.49 -17.73 73.60
N THR A 3 -28.24 -17.72 73.27
CA THR A 3 -27.63 -16.67 72.41
C THR A 3 -27.71 -17.07 70.95
N ALA A 4 -28.46 -16.31 70.17
CA ALA A 4 -28.62 -16.51 68.72
C ALA A 4 -27.42 -15.90 67.97
N TYR A 5 -26.70 -16.71 67.21
CA TYR A 5 -25.65 -16.23 66.25
C TYR A 5 -26.34 -15.99 64.93
N GLN A 6 -26.32 -14.73 64.51
CA GLN A 6 -26.81 -14.27 63.21
C GLN A 6 -25.65 -14.41 62.17
N LYS A 7 -25.85 -15.29 61.16
CA LYS A 7 -24.88 -15.46 60.05
C LYS A 7 -25.14 -14.38 59.00
N ILE A 8 -24.19 -13.50 58.81
CA ILE A 8 -24.15 -12.51 57.72
C ILE A 8 -23.59 -13.21 56.48
N ALA A 9 -24.43 -13.38 55.47
CA ALA A 9 -24.01 -13.86 54.15
C ALA A 9 -23.52 -12.67 53.32
N ILE A 10 -22.22 -12.63 53.01
CA ILE A 10 -21.62 -11.65 52.11
C ILE A 10 -21.76 -12.21 50.71
N SER A 11 -22.68 -11.64 49.89
CA SER A 11 -22.79 -11.92 48.47
C SER A 11 -21.74 -11.13 47.69
N THR A 12 -20.71 -11.80 47.21
CA THR A 12 -19.69 -11.21 46.32
C THR A 12 -20.26 -11.21 44.88
N ALA A 13 -20.70 -10.05 44.40
CA ALA A 13 -21.09 -9.86 42.99
C ALA A 13 -19.84 -9.78 42.15
N LEU A 14 -19.62 -10.80 41.30
CA LEU A 14 -18.55 -10.86 40.30
C LEU A 14 -18.98 -9.99 39.11
N VAL A 15 -18.43 -8.77 39.00
CA VAL A 15 -18.65 -7.91 37.82
C VAL A 15 -17.73 -8.41 36.72
N MET A 16 -18.26 -9.18 35.75
CA MET A 16 -17.62 -9.53 34.53
C MET A 16 -17.55 -8.29 33.63
N GLY A 17 -16.40 -7.59 33.65
CA GLY A 17 -16.10 -6.51 32.72
C GLY A 17 -15.86 -7.08 31.31
N CYS A 18 -16.83 -6.96 30.40
CA CYS A 18 -16.62 -7.20 28.98
C CYS A 18 -15.73 -6.12 28.45
N SER A 19 -14.43 -6.43 28.27
CA SER A 19 -13.49 -5.60 27.51
C SER A 19 -13.90 -5.64 26.04
N PHE A 20 -14.60 -4.60 25.58
CA PHE A 20 -14.81 -4.34 24.15
C PHE A 20 -13.45 -3.98 23.54
N CYS A 21 -12.74 -4.94 22.96
CA CYS A 21 -11.67 -4.64 22.03
C CYS A 21 -12.31 -4.02 20.78
N PRO A 22 -12.02 -2.76 20.42
CA PRO A 22 -12.42 -2.24 19.13
C PRO A 22 -11.63 -3.02 18.08
N TRP A 23 -12.31 -3.85 17.32
CA TRP A 23 -11.74 -4.48 16.14
C TRP A 23 -11.42 -3.36 15.16
N ALA A 24 -10.15 -3.08 14.98
CA ALA A 24 -9.71 -2.19 13.92
C ALA A 24 -10.12 -2.84 12.59
N GLN A 25 -11.22 -2.37 12.01
CA GLN A 25 -11.65 -2.79 10.69
C GLN A 25 -10.57 -2.29 9.72
N ALA A 26 -9.78 -3.21 9.19
CA ALA A 26 -8.92 -2.91 8.06
C ALA A 26 -9.84 -2.45 6.93
N GLN A 27 -9.81 -1.16 6.59
CA GLN A 27 -10.60 -0.59 5.50
C GLN A 27 -10.21 -1.32 4.21
N SER A 28 -11.16 -2.09 3.67
CA SER A 28 -10.99 -2.78 2.40
C SER A 28 -10.88 -1.75 1.28
N LEU A 29 -9.88 -1.90 0.41
CA LEU A 29 -9.74 -1.09 -0.79
C LEU A 29 -10.55 -1.75 -1.92
N ASN A 30 -11.24 -0.92 -2.71
CA ASN A 30 -11.97 -1.35 -3.90
C ASN A 30 -11.02 -1.32 -5.10
N GLN A 31 -11.11 -2.31 -6.00
CA GLN A 31 -10.42 -2.24 -7.28
C GLN A 31 -11.08 -1.20 -8.17
N CYS A 32 -10.35 -0.15 -8.54
CA CYS A 32 -10.87 0.96 -9.34
C CYS A 32 -10.55 0.81 -10.84
N GLY A 33 -9.43 0.17 -11.17
CA GLY A 33 -9.05 -0.05 -12.55
C GLY A 33 -7.89 -1.01 -12.69
N ASN A 34 -7.66 -1.48 -13.92
CA ASN A 34 -6.52 -2.31 -14.27
C ASN A 34 -6.13 -2.13 -15.73
N GLY A 35 -4.91 -2.50 -16.08
CA GLY A 35 -4.42 -2.44 -17.44
C GLY A 35 -3.09 -3.16 -17.64
N PRO A 36 -2.73 -3.45 -18.92
CA PRO A 36 -1.50 -4.15 -19.24
C PRO A 36 -0.26 -3.29 -18.99
N LEU A 37 0.75 -3.89 -18.37
CA LEU A 37 2.08 -3.32 -18.27
C LEU A 37 2.84 -3.58 -19.59
N MET A 38 3.05 -2.52 -20.36
CA MET A 38 3.73 -2.59 -21.65
C MET A 38 5.14 -2.00 -21.58
N VAL A 39 6.14 -2.74 -22.05
CA VAL A 39 7.50 -2.22 -22.29
C VAL A 39 7.76 -2.29 -23.79
N GLY A 40 7.70 -1.14 -24.44
CA GLY A 40 7.63 -1.06 -25.90
C GLY A 40 6.34 -1.72 -26.41
N LYS A 41 6.48 -2.73 -27.26
CA LYS A 41 5.34 -3.52 -27.80
C LYS A 41 5.04 -4.79 -26.99
N LYS A 42 5.87 -5.12 -25.99
CA LYS A 42 5.77 -6.36 -25.23
C LYS A 42 4.96 -6.14 -23.94
N GLN A 43 3.95 -6.96 -23.71
CA GLN A 43 3.28 -7.02 -22.42
C GLN A 43 4.14 -7.82 -21.45
N VAL A 44 4.45 -7.23 -20.29
CA VAL A 44 5.28 -7.84 -19.23
C VAL A 44 4.46 -8.22 -18.00
N GLY A 45 3.20 -7.81 -17.96
CA GLY A 45 2.31 -8.08 -16.82
C GLY A 45 1.02 -7.27 -16.88
N MET A 46 0.38 -7.17 -15.73
CA MET A 46 -0.82 -6.35 -15.48
C MET A 46 -0.58 -5.46 -14.25
N ALA A 47 -1.14 -4.26 -14.28
CA ALA A 47 -1.25 -3.41 -13.10
C ALA A 47 -2.72 -3.27 -12.70
N SER A 48 -3.01 -3.29 -11.40
CA SER A 48 -4.32 -3.03 -10.82
C SER A 48 -4.21 -1.92 -9.78
N TYR A 49 -5.16 -1.01 -9.79
CA TYR A 49 -5.26 0.09 -8.85
C TYR A 49 -6.44 -0.12 -7.91
N PHE A 50 -6.21 0.10 -6.62
CA PHE A 50 -7.19 -0.02 -5.55
C PHE A 50 -7.19 1.25 -4.71
N ALA A 51 -8.38 1.70 -4.29
CA ALA A 51 -8.56 2.85 -3.42
C ALA A 51 -9.76 2.67 -2.49
N GLN A 52 -9.87 3.50 -1.46
CA GLN A 52 -11.05 3.52 -0.60
C GLN A 52 -12.30 3.98 -1.38
N ASN A 53 -12.13 4.99 -2.24
CA ASN A 53 -13.16 5.53 -3.12
C ASN A 53 -12.57 5.83 -4.50
N CYS A 54 -13.06 5.13 -5.52
CA CYS A 54 -12.55 5.26 -6.89
C CYS A 54 -12.83 6.63 -7.53
N SER A 55 -13.85 7.35 -7.04
CA SER A 55 -14.20 8.70 -7.53
C SER A 55 -13.42 9.82 -6.84
N GLN A 56 -12.64 9.49 -5.80
CA GLN A 56 -11.82 10.48 -5.08
C GLN A 56 -10.40 10.49 -5.63
N SER A 57 -9.75 11.68 -5.57
CA SER A 57 -8.33 11.81 -5.93
C SER A 57 -7.47 10.81 -5.14
N TRP A 58 -6.60 10.09 -5.85
CA TRP A 58 -5.66 9.14 -5.27
C TRP A 58 -4.70 9.79 -4.24
N GLU A 59 -4.50 11.09 -4.32
CA GLU A 59 -3.62 11.86 -3.44
C GLU A 59 -4.17 12.06 -2.02
N LYS A 60 -5.46 11.76 -1.78
CA LYS A 60 -6.16 12.11 -0.53
C LYS A 60 -6.73 10.90 0.22
N GLN A 61 -6.25 9.70 -0.07
CA GLN A 61 -6.81 8.47 0.49
C GLN A 61 -5.80 7.34 0.55
N ASN A 62 -6.18 6.24 1.19
CA ASN A 62 -5.43 4.99 1.13
C ASN A 62 -5.54 4.39 -0.26
N ILE A 63 -4.40 4.01 -0.81
CA ILE A 63 -4.30 3.44 -2.15
C ILE A 63 -3.34 2.25 -2.19
N GLN A 64 -3.54 1.41 -3.20
CA GLN A 64 -2.67 0.27 -3.48
C GLN A 64 -2.54 0.08 -4.98
N MET A 65 -1.37 -0.30 -5.42
CA MET A 65 -1.14 -0.83 -6.76
C MET A 65 -0.52 -2.22 -6.68
N ASP A 66 -1.11 -3.13 -7.43
CA ASP A 66 -0.61 -4.49 -7.61
C ASP A 66 -0.07 -4.62 -9.04
N PHE A 67 1.10 -5.26 -9.16
CA PHE A 67 1.77 -5.50 -10.43
C PHE A 67 2.07 -6.99 -10.55
N SER A 68 1.26 -7.71 -11.33
CA SER A 68 1.49 -9.12 -11.64
C SER A 68 2.34 -9.26 -12.89
N TYR A 69 3.38 -10.07 -12.84
CA TYR A 69 4.34 -10.21 -13.94
C TYR A 69 4.16 -11.54 -14.67
N THR A 70 4.29 -11.49 -15.99
CA THR A 70 4.28 -12.67 -16.89
C THR A 70 5.64 -12.90 -17.52
N GLN A 71 6.64 -12.08 -17.18
CA GLN A 71 8.00 -12.12 -17.69
C GLN A 71 9.00 -11.99 -16.55
N ASN A 72 10.20 -12.52 -16.76
CA ASN A 72 11.33 -12.29 -15.86
C ASN A 72 11.87 -10.88 -16.08
N ILE A 73 11.99 -10.10 -15.01
CA ILE A 73 12.51 -8.73 -15.05
C ILE A 73 13.63 -8.61 -14.00
N PRO A 74 14.84 -8.21 -14.40
CA PRO A 74 15.94 -8.07 -13.47
C PRO A 74 15.77 -6.84 -12.56
N GLU A 75 16.36 -6.88 -11.38
CA GLU A 75 16.29 -5.82 -10.35
C GLU A 75 16.69 -4.44 -10.90
N TRP A 76 17.77 -4.37 -11.64
CA TRP A 76 18.27 -3.10 -12.17
C TRP A 76 17.26 -2.38 -13.07
N ALA A 77 16.40 -3.14 -13.77
CA ALA A 77 15.38 -2.55 -14.65
C ALA A 77 14.33 -1.78 -13.86
N PHE A 78 13.90 -2.31 -12.69
CA PHE A 78 12.99 -1.61 -11.79
C PHE A 78 13.62 -0.34 -11.24
N LYS A 79 14.84 -0.43 -10.69
CA LYS A 79 15.55 0.71 -10.09
C LYS A 79 15.76 1.82 -11.11
N ARG A 80 16.22 1.46 -12.33
CA ARG A 80 16.41 2.42 -13.42
C ARG A 80 15.10 3.09 -13.84
N ALA A 81 14.02 2.31 -14.02
CA ALA A 81 12.72 2.82 -14.41
C ALA A 81 12.15 3.75 -13.34
N ALA A 82 12.13 3.33 -12.07
CA ALA A 82 11.61 4.13 -10.96
C ALA A 82 12.37 5.46 -10.84
N THR A 83 13.71 5.43 -10.83
CA THR A 83 14.54 6.64 -10.75
C THR A 83 14.26 7.58 -11.91
N HIS A 84 14.19 7.08 -13.15
CA HIS A 84 13.95 7.89 -14.34
C HIS A 84 12.55 8.54 -14.29
N LEU A 85 11.52 7.77 -13.94
CA LEU A 85 10.13 8.24 -13.91
C LEU A 85 9.84 9.19 -12.75
N LEU A 86 10.48 8.98 -11.59
CA LEU A 86 10.43 9.93 -10.48
C LEU A 86 11.02 11.28 -10.88
N LYS A 87 12.20 11.30 -11.52
CA LYS A 87 12.84 12.55 -12.00
C LYS A 87 11.97 13.33 -12.98
N ARG A 88 11.11 12.68 -13.75
CA ARG A 88 10.17 13.34 -14.66
C ARG A 88 9.05 14.06 -13.92
N ASN A 89 8.58 13.48 -12.81
CA ASN A 89 7.39 13.93 -12.08
C ASN A 89 7.73 14.81 -10.88
N VAL A 90 8.87 14.57 -10.24
CA VAL A 90 9.35 15.28 -9.06
C VAL A 90 10.64 15.98 -9.42
N LYS A 91 10.65 17.32 -9.42
CA LYS A 91 11.81 18.10 -9.89
C LYS A 91 12.84 18.38 -8.81
N ASP A 92 12.47 18.30 -7.54
CA ASP A 92 13.36 18.55 -6.42
C ASP A 92 14.28 17.33 -6.16
N ALA A 93 15.59 17.54 -6.29
CA ALA A 93 16.57 16.49 -6.08
C ALA A 93 16.58 15.92 -4.64
N LYS A 94 16.23 16.72 -3.63
CA LYS A 94 16.12 16.26 -2.24
C LYS A 94 14.95 15.28 -2.08
N ILE A 95 13.84 15.53 -2.80
CA ILE A 95 12.69 14.62 -2.79
C ILE A 95 13.02 13.31 -3.53
N HIS A 96 13.86 13.35 -4.58
CA HIS A 96 14.32 12.11 -5.22
C HIS A 96 15.10 11.21 -4.24
N ALA A 97 16.01 11.80 -3.47
CA ALA A 97 16.82 11.07 -2.49
C ALA A 97 15.94 10.41 -1.41
N LEU A 98 14.81 11.03 -1.06
CA LEU A 98 13.82 10.47 -0.13
C LEU A 98 13.32 9.09 -0.59
N PHE A 99 13.22 8.84 -1.91
CA PHE A 99 12.68 7.60 -2.45
C PHE A 99 13.73 6.50 -2.67
N ASN A 100 15.02 6.78 -2.49
CA ASN A 100 16.07 5.77 -2.63
C ASN A 100 15.84 4.55 -1.73
N PRO A 101 15.49 4.68 -0.43
CA PRO A 101 15.27 3.53 0.43
C PRO A 101 14.21 2.57 -0.09
N ILE A 102 13.12 3.08 -0.70
CA ILE A 102 12.07 2.22 -1.26
C ILE A 102 12.48 1.66 -2.62
N THR A 103 13.17 2.47 -3.44
CA THR A 103 13.64 2.05 -4.76
C THR A 103 14.71 0.96 -4.68
N ASP A 104 15.54 0.97 -3.64
CA ASP A 104 16.59 -0.03 -3.41
C ASP A 104 16.06 -1.38 -2.94
N LEU A 105 14.79 -1.44 -2.51
CA LEU A 105 14.14 -2.69 -2.09
C LEU A 105 13.73 -3.60 -3.26
N TYR A 106 13.67 -3.08 -4.49
CA TYR A 106 13.30 -3.93 -5.61
C TYR A 106 14.21 -5.14 -5.76
N ARG A 107 13.62 -6.26 -6.10
CA ARG A 107 14.24 -7.56 -6.38
C ARG A 107 13.89 -7.98 -7.80
N PRO A 108 14.61 -8.92 -8.42
CA PRO A 108 14.20 -9.49 -9.69
C PRO A 108 12.85 -10.21 -9.51
N VAL A 109 12.02 -10.18 -10.56
CA VAL A 109 10.77 -10.95 -10.60
C VAL A 109 10.82 -12.01 -11.68
N ARG A 110 10.00 -13.05 -11.49
CA ARG A 110 9.71 -14.11 -12.45
C ARG A 110 8.25 -14.07 -12.87
N SER A 111 7.93 -14.82 -13.91
CA SER A 111 6.53 -15.04 -14.28
C SER A 111 5.76 -15.63 -13.09
N GLY A 112 4.61 -15.03 -12.77
CA GLY A 112 3.78 -15.38 -11.62
C GLY A 112 4.01 -14.52 -10.36
N ASP A 113 5.09 -13.74 -10.30
CA ASP A 113 5.35 -12.86 -9.17
C ASP A 113 4.44 -11.64 -9.15
N LEU A 114 4.17 -11.14 -7.95
CA LEU A 114 3.31 -9.99 -7.70
C LEU A 114 4.00 -8.99 -6.76
N TYR A 115 4.29 -7.80 -7.28
CA TYR A 115 4.60 -6.65 -6.45
C TYR A 115 3.33 -5.96 -5.98
N ARG A 116 3.32 -5.55 -4.71
CA ARG A 116 2.31 -4.68 -4.13
C ARG A 116 2.95 -3.44 -3.54
N LEU A 117 2.49 -2.30 -3.97
CA LEU A 117 2.83 -1.00 -3.42
C LEU A 117 1.57 -0.43 -2.75
N LYS A 118 1.64 -0.16 -1.44
CA LYS A 118 0.50 0.34 -0.66
C LYS A 118 0.89 1.63 0.05
N TYR A 119 -0.01 2.61 0.04
CA TYR A 119 0.11 3.83 0.84
C TYR A 119 -1.03 3.94 1.84
N ASP A 120 -0.67 4.15 3.08
CA ASP A 120 -1.59 4.48 4.16
C ASP A 120 -1.54 5.99 4.40
N HIS A 121 -2.66 6.66 4.12
CA HIS A 121 -2.76 8.12 4.20
C HIS A 121 -2.72 8.61 5.64
N THR A 122 -3.28 7.85 6.59
CA THR A 122 -3.34 8.23 8.01
C THR A 122 -1.94 8.21 8.63
N THR A 123 -1.17 7.17 8.34
CA THR A 123 0.19 7.00 8.88
C THR A 123 1.27 7.59 7.98
N GLN A 124 0.91 8.06 6.77
CA GLN A 124 1.81 8.56 5.73
C GLN A 124 2.90 7.55 5.37
N THR A 125 2.54 6.27 5.30
CA THR A 125 3.47 5.17 5.12
C THR A 125 3.26 4.50 3.77
N LEU A 126 4.31 4.48 2.96
CA LEU A 126 4.43 3.71 1.73
C LEU A 126 5.10 2.37 2.06
N SER A 127 4.53 1.26 1.65
CA SER A 127 5.09 -0.08 1.84
C SER A 127 5.19 -0.82 0.51
N LEU A 128 6.26 -1.61 0.36
CA LEU A 128 6.51 -2.47 -0.79
C LEU A 128 6.59 -3.92 -0.35
N SER A 129 5.90 -4.81 -1.06
CA SER A 129 5.97 -6.26 -0.85
C SER A 129 6.08 -7.00 -2.18
N LEU A 130 6.66 -8.19 -2.13
CA LEU A 130 6.75 -9.15 -3.23
C LEU A 130 6.16 -10.48 -2.77
N ASN A 131 5.15 -11.01 -3.49
CA ASN A 131 4.48 -12.28 -3.13
C ASN A 131 4.01 -12.30 -1.66
N GLN A 132 3.43 -11.19 -1.19
CA GLN A 132 2.97 -10.97 0.20
C GLN A 132 4.11 -10.82 1.24
N GLN A 133 5.36 -11.05 0.89
CA GLN A 133 6.49 -10.80 1.76
C GLN A 133 6.81 -9.29 1.76
N GLY A 134 6.74 -8.64 2.93
CA GLY A 134 7.16 -7.24 3.08
C GLY A 134 8.65 -7.07 2.79
N LEU A 135 8.99 -6.15 1.90
CA LEU A 135 10.38 -5.79 1.59
C LEU A 135 10.85 -4.59 2.43
N GLY A 136 9.95 -3.65 2.70
CA GLY A 136 10.22 -2.48 3.53
C GLY A 136 9.18 -1.40 3.35
N GLN A 137 9.41 -0.26 4.03
CA GLN A 137 8.48 0.86 4.05
C GLN A 137 9.21 2.20 4.17
N LEU A 138 8.54 3.27 3.73
CA LEU A 138 8.95 4.66 3.85
C LEU A 138 7.84 5.44 4.52
N LYS A 139 8.09 5.98 5.73
CA LYS A 139 7.17 6.87 6.44
C LYS A 139 7.60 8.31 6.23
N HIS A 140 6.84 9.07 5.45
CA HIS A 140 7.10 10.48 5.16
C HIS A 140 5.86 11.15 4.56
N PRO A 141 5.57 12.44 4.85
CA PRO A 141 4.44 13.17 4.25
C PRO A 141 4.40 13.17 2.73
N LEU A 142 5.54 13.10 2.07
CA LEU A 142 5.67 13.06 0.62
C LEU A 142 5.76 11.64 0.03
N ALA A 143 5.67 10.58 0.86
CA ALA A 143 5.85 9.19 0.39
C ALA A 143 4.85 8.79 -0.70
N GLN A 144 3.65 9.38 -0.67
CA GLN A 144 2.63 9.18 -1.70
C GLN A 144 3.09 9.62 -3.10
N GLN A 145 3.98 10.60 -3.21
CA GLN A 145 4.49 11.07 -4.51
C GLN A 145 5.22 9.99 -5.31
N TYR A 146 5.57 8.85 -4.70
CA TYR A 146 6.11 7.70 -5.40
C TYR A 146 5.14 7.16 -6.46
N PHE A 147 3.82 7.26 -6.23
CA PHE A 147 2.78 6.86 -7.19
C PHE A 147 2.73 7.72 -8.45
N ASN A 148 3.40 8.87 -8.46
CA ASN A 148 3.55 9.69 -9.67
C ASN A 148 4.23 8.91 -10.82
N ILE A 149 4.95 7.85 -10.54
CA ILE A 149 5.50 6.93 -11.55
C ILE A 149 4.39 6.44 -12.49
N TRP A 150 3.19 6.16 -11.97
CA TRP A 150 2.07 5.61 -12.74
C TRP A 150 0.89 6.57 -12.87
N LEU A 151 0.62 7.38 -11.84
CA LEU A 151 -0.58 8.21 -11.73
C LEU A 151 -0.30 9.71 -11.90
N GLY A 152 0.96 10.12 -11.94
CA GLY A 152 1.40 11.50 -12.04
C GLY A 152 1.17 12.14 -13.42
N PRO A 153 1.62 13.39 -13.61
CA PRO A 153 1.44 14.12 -14.87
C PRO A 153 2.28 13.55 -16.02
N GLN A 154 3.42 12.92 -15.75
CA GLN A 154 4.27 12.26 -16.75
C GLN A 154 4.46 10.76 -16.41
N PRO A 155 3.37 9.95 -16.49
CA PRO A 155 3.38 8.59 -15.98
C PRO A 155 4.22 7.64 -16.84
N PHE A 156 4.42 6.43 -16.34
CA PHE A 156 5.00 5.31 -17.09
C PHE A 156 4.31 5.10 -18.44
N SER A 157 2.97 5.18 -18.45
CA SER A 157 2.13 5.10 -19.65
C SER A 157 0.85 5.89 -19.45
N ALA A 158 0.57 6.86 -20.33
CA ALA A 158 -0.67 7.64 -20.30
C ALA A 158 -1.91 6.73 -20.48
N LYS A 159 -1.82 5.74 -21.36
CA LYS A 159 -2.90 4.74 -21.57
C LYS A 159 -3.15 3.92 -20.32
N LEU A 160 -2.09 3.42 -19.66
CA LEU A 160 -2.23 2.68 -18.42
C LEU A 160 -2.85 3.55 -17.32
N LYS A 161 -2.35 4.79 -17.13
CA LYS A 161 -2.94 5.73 -16.16
C LYS A 161 -4.44 5.89 -16.35
N GLN A 162 -4.88 6.08 -17.59
CA GLN A 162 -6.31 6.19 -17.91
C GLN A 162 -7.08 4.93 -17.50
N GLN A 163 -6.55 3.74 -17.78
CA GLN A 163 -7.17 2.47 -17.42
C GLN A 163 -7.21 2.19 -15.91
N LEU A 164 -6.30 2.79 -15.15
CA LEU A 164 -6.25 2.64 -13.69
C LEU A 164 -7.22 3.58 -12.98
N LEU A 165 -7.50 4.76 -13.55
CA LEU A 165 -8.26 5.83 -12.90
C LEU A 165 -9.68 6.03 -13.46
N ASN A 166 -10.10 5.23 -14.46
CA ASN A 166 -11.43 5.30 -15.07
C ASN A 166 -12.43 4.33 -14.44
#